data_e25e0c816d60fd306064924b5cbb706b
#
_entry.id   e25e0c816d60fd306064924b5cbb706b
#
_cell.length_a   1.000
_cell.length_b   1.000
_cell.length_c   1.000
_cell.angle_alpha   90.00
_cell.angle_beta   90.00
_cell.angle_gamma   90.00
#
_symmetry.space_group_name_H-M   'P 1'
#
loop_
_entity.id
_entity.type
_entity.pdbx_description
1 polymer ?
#
loop_
_entity_poly.entity_id
_entity_poly.type
_entity_poly.pdbx_seq_one_letter_code
_entity_poly.pdbx_strand_id
1 'polypeptide(L)'
;MKIDNVEIITCPAGWRAWDFLRVSTDTGIVGFSDITDSNGAAPAVIAAVKMFGESILGRDPRQYEQVYSDLYRSSRQSAGGVVHKALAGIDNCLLDITAQSFDVPVYALLNGPSRDTVDLYWSHCATTRVRHAAEVGQTRPTALTDFESIGKEVSDTGYRAAK
;
A
#
# COMPACT_ATOMS: atom_id res chain seq x y z
N MET A 1 20.55 -14.18 4.88
CA MET A 1 19.68 -13.00 4.96
C MET A 1 18.58 -13.26 5.97
N LYS A 2 18.40 -12.36 6.91
CA LYS A 2 17.38 -12.48 7.97
C LYS A 2 16.71 -11.13 8.17
N ILE A 3 15.43 -11.14 8.49
CA ILE A 3 14.68 -9.92 8.88
C ILE A 3 15.23 -9.44 10.22
N ASP A 4 15.70 -8.20 10.28
CA ASP A 4 16.25 -7.58 11.49
C ASP A 4 15.37 -6.48 12.08
N ASN A 5 14.53 -5.83 11.26
CA ASN A 5 13.64 -4.80 11.74
C ASN A 5 12.32 -4.75 10.95
N VAL A 6 11.24 -4.41 11.66
CA VAL A 6 9.89 -4.17 11.11
C VAL A 6 9.39 -2.84 11.65
N GLU A 7 9.16 -1.89 10.77
CA GLU A 7 8.84 -0.51 11.10
C GLU A 7 7.60 -0.04 10.34
N ILE A 8 6.76 0.78 10.99
CA ILE A 8 5.61 1.42 10.37
C ILE A 8 5.89 2.91 10.27
N ILE A 9 5.75 3.48 9.08
CA ILE A 9 5.97 4.87 8.77
C ILE A 9 4.62 5.49 8.41
N THR A 10 4.15 6.42 9.24
CA THR A 10 2.92 7.17 9.00
C THR A 10 3.25 8.54 8.42
N CYS A 11 2.75 8.84 7.23
CA CYS A 11 2.97 10.11 6.53
C CYS A 11 1.65 10.88 6.45
N PRO A 12 1.53 12.06 7.08
CA PRO A 12 0.38 12.94 6.90
C PRO A 12 0.27 13.40 5.44
N ALA A 13 -0.92 13.29 4.87
CA ALA A 13 -1.20 13.66 3.48
C ALA A 13 -2.50 14.48 3.37
N GLY A 14 -2.56 15.59 4.10
CA GLY A 14 -3.70 16.48 4.16
C GLY A 14 -4.87 15.86 4.93
N TRP A 15 -5.92 15.46 4.23
CA TRP A 15 -7.15 14.93 4.83
C TRP A 15 -7.05 13.48 5.36
N ARG A 16 -5.95 12.79 5.09
CA ARG A 16 -5.67 11.44 5.60
C ARG A 16 -4.18 11.24 5.87
N ALA A 17 -3.84 10.18 6.57
CA ALA A 17 -2.49 9.67 6.64
C ALA A 17 -2.30 8.47 5.68
N TRP A 18 -1.06 8.26 5.26
CA TRP A 18 -0.61 7.06 4.59
C TRP A 18 0.27 6.26 5.55
N ASP A 19 0.00 4.97 5.66
CA ASP A 19 0.76 4.07 6.51
C ASP A 19 1.52 3.09 5.63
N PHE A 20 2.84 3.09 5.77
CA PHE A 20 3.73 2.20 5.06
C PHE A 20 4.41 1.24 6.03
N LEU A 21 4.53 0.00 5.61
CA LEU A 21 5.36 -0.98 6.28
C LEU A 21 6.74 -0.98 5.63
N ARG A 22 7.77 -0.96 6.46
CA ARG A 22 9.18 -1.11 6.07
C ARG A 22 9.76 -2.31 6.80
N VAL A 23 10.29 -3.27 6.04
CA VAL A 23 10.98 -4.45 6.58
C VAL A 23 12.43 -4.39 6.15
N SER A 24 13.36 -4.46 7.08
CA SER A 24 14.81 -4.45 6.81
C SER A 24 15.43 -5.82 7.09
N THR A 25 16.57 -6.06 6.45
CA THR A 25 17.33 -7.30 6.59
C THR A 25 18.78 -7.03 7.05
N ASP A 26 19.39 -8.01 7.66
CA ASP A 26 20.82 -8.02 8.08
C ASP A 26 21.81 -7.86 6.91
N THR A 27 21.33 -7.93 5.65
CA THR A 27 22.13 -7.69 4.44
C THR A 27 21.93 -6.29 3.85
N GLY A 28 21.10 -5.44 4.49
CA GLY A 28 20.82 -4.08 4.04
C GLY A 28 19.73 -3.96 2.99
N ILE A 29 19.12 -5.07 2.53
CA ILE A 29 17.96 -5.02 1.65
C ILE A 29 16.74 -4.60 2.46
N VAL A 30 15.92 -3.71 1.89
CA VAL A 30 14.73 -3.16 2.52
C VAL A 30 13.53 -3.30 1.58
N GLY A 31 12.44 -3.86 2.10
CA GLY A 31 11.17 -3.94 1.37
C GLY A 31 10.13 -2.98 1.94
N PHE A 32 9.23 -2.53 1.07
CA PHE A 32 8.15 -1.62 1.41
C PHE A 32 6.78 -2.15 0.97
N SER A 33 5.76 -1.79 1.73
CA SER A 33 4.35 -2.02 1.37
C SER A 33 3.46 -0.91 1.89
N ASP A 34 2.41 -0.59 1.15
CA ASP A 34 1.32 0.27 1.62
C ASP A 34 0.34 -0.58 2.46
N ILE A 35 0.09 -0.16 3.70
CA ILE A 35 -0.86 -0.76 4.62
C ILE A 35 -2.00 0.19 5.00
N THR A 36 -2.12 1.30 4.28
CA THR A 36 -3.10 2.36 4.55
C THR A 36 -4.53 1.83 4.64
N ASP A 37 -5.25 2.19 5.68
CA ASP A 37 -6.70 2.00 5.79
C ASP A 37 -7.43 3.34 5.87
N SER A 38 -8.01 3.74 4.76
CA SER A 38 -8.71 5.03 4.64
C SER A 38 -10.10 5.05 5.33
N ASN A 39 -10.56 3.92 5.85
CA ASN A 39 -11.94 3.77 6.37
C ASN A 39 -12.02 3.69 7.90
N GLY A 40 -10.97 4.11 8.61
CA GLY A 40 -10.99 4.26 10.07
C GLY A 40 -10.47 3.05 10.85
N ALA A 41 -10.01 1.98 10.20
CA ALA A 41 -9.43 0.83 10.87
C ALA A 41 -7.87 0.87 10.94
N ALA A 42 -7.24 1.98 10.52
CA ALA A 42 -5.78 2.11 10.50
C ALA A 42 -5.10 1.71 11.82
N PRO A 43 -5.56 2.13 13.01
CA PRO A 43 -4.95 1.70 14.27
C PRO A 43 -4.99 0.18 14.47
N ALA A 44 -6.06 -0.49 14.03
CA ALA A 44 -6.20 -1.94 14.14
C ALA A 44 -5.26 -2.67 13.16
N VAL A 45 -5.12 -2.17 11.92
CA VAL A 45 -4.16 -2.71 10.95
C VAL A 45 -2.73 -2.56 11.48
N ILE A 46 -2.38 -1.38 11.98
CA ILE A 46 -1.07 -1.09 12.59
C ILE A 46 -0.77 -2.06 13.75
N ALA A 47 -1.75 -2.28 14.64
CA ALA A 47 -1.59 -3.22 15.75
C ALA A 47 -1.36 -4.66 15.28
N ALA A 48 -2.13 -5.10 14.28
CA ALA A 48 -1.97 -6.44 13.69
C ALA A 48 -0.60 -6.60 12.99
N VAL A 49 -0.16 -5.58 12.25
CA VAL A 49 1.17 -5.58 11.60
C VAL A 49 2.30 -5.66 12.64
N LYS A 50 2.20 -4.91 13.74
CA LYS A 50 3.19 -4.98 14.83
C LYS A 50 3.26 -6.37 15.44
N MET A 51 2.11 -6.96 15.77
CA MET A 51 2.02 -8.31 16.35
C MET A 51 2.66 -9.36 15.42
N PHE A 52 2.34 -9.32 14.13
CA PHE A 52 2.94 -10.24 13.16
C PHE A 52 4.41 -9.94 12.89
N GLY A 53 4.78 -8.65 12.88
CA GLY A 53 6.15 -8.20 12.67
C GLY A 53 7.13 -8.80 13.70
N GLU A 54 6.73 -8.83 14.97
CA GLU A 54 7.53 -9.47 16.03
C GLU A 54 7.78 -10.96 15.76
N SER A 55 6.82 -11.67 15.20
CA SER A 55 6.91 -13.11 14.94
C SER A 55 7.75 -13.48 13.71
N ILE A 56 8.08 -12.53 12.84
CA ILE A 56 8.89 -12.76 11.65
C ILE A 56 10.36 -12.34 11.80
N LEU A 57 10.74 -11.68 12.90
CA LEU A 57 12.12 -11.30 13.17
C LEU A 57 13.03 -12.53 13.15
N GLY A 58 14.20 -12.41 12.52
CA GLY A 58 15.19 -13.47 12.37
C GLY A 58 14.87 -14.51 11.30
N ARG A 59 13.70 -14.46 10.66
CA ARG A 59 13.33 -15.35 9.55
C ARG A 59 14.00 -14.92 8.25
N ASP A 60 14.16 -15.87 7.31
CA ASP A 60 14.59 -15.56 5.96
C ASP A 60 13.39 -15.04 5.14
N PRO A 61 13.43 -13.77 4.66
CA PRO A 61 12.32 -13.19 3.92
C PRO A 61 12.03 -13.88 2.57
N ARG A 62 13.00 -14.61 2.01
CA ARG A 62 12.79 -15.37 0.76
C ARG A 62 11.87 -16.58 0.93
N GLN A 63 11.58 -16.96 2.18
CA GLN A 63 10.59 -17.99 2.51
C GLN A 63 9.20 -17.37 2.72
N TYR A 64 8.84 -16.38 1.92
CA TYR A 64 7.61 -15.58 2.10
C TYR A 64 6.34 -16.45 2.15
N GLU A 65 6.20 -17.44 1.32
CA GLU A 65 5.08 -18.39 1.34
C GLU A 65 4.95 -19.14 2.67
N GLN A 66 6.08 -19.58 3.24
CA GLN A 66 6.09 -20.25 4.53
C GLN A 66 5.75 -19.27 5.65
N VAL A 67 6.28 -18.03 5.58
CA VAL A 67 5.95 -16.96 6.54
C VAL A 67 4.46 -16.66 6.50
N TYR A 68 3.91 -16.43 5.30
CA TYR A 68 2.48 -16.17 5.12
C TYR A 68 1.62 -17.32 5.69
N SER A 69 1.95 -18.57 5.35
CA SER A 69 1.23 -19.75 5.81
C SER A 69 1.21 -19.87 7.35
N ASP A 70 2.33 -19.58 8.00
CA ASP A 70 2.45 -19.66 9.46
C ASP A 70 1.64 -18.54 10.14
N LEU A 71 1.72 -17.31 9.62
CA LEU A 71 0.96 -16.16 10.11
C LEU A 71 -0.56 -16.39 9.92
N TYR A 72 -0.97 -16.86 8.74
CA TYR A 72 -2.38 -17.19 8.46
C TYR A 72 -2.90 -18.27 9.40
N ARG A 73 -2.12 -19.35 9.60
CA ARG A 73 -2.50 -20.45 10.48
C ARG A 73 -2.67 -20.02 11.93
N SER A 74 -1.80 -19.14 12.41
CA SER A 74 -1.86 -18.60 13.78
C SER A 74 -3.05 -17.65 13.98
N SER A 75 -3.54 -17.00 12.93
CA SER A 75 -4.61 -16.00 12.96
C SER A 75 -5.93 -16.48 12.31
N ARG A 76 -6.04 -17.75 11.93
CA ARG A 76 -7.16 -18.29 11.14
C ARG A 76 -8.56 -18.00 11.68
N GLN A 77 -8.70 -17.92 13.01
CA GLN A 77 -10.00 -17.63 13.65
C GLN A 77 -10.40 -16.15 13.56
N SER A 78 -9.45 -15.28 13.28
CA SER A 78 -9.63 -13.83 13.08
C SER A 78 -9.49 -13.44 11.61
N ALA A 79 -9.52 -14.41 10.70
CA ALA A 79 -9.35 -14.17 9.27
C ALA A 79 -10.39 -13.18 8.74
N GLY A 80 -9.95 -12.26 7.89
CA GLY A 80 -10.77 -11.21 7.27
C GLY A 80 -10.14 -9.82 7.40
N GLY A 81 -10.77 -8.84 6.82
CA GLY A 81 -10.45 -7.41 6.82
C GLY A 81 -9.08 -7.00 7.33
N VAL A 82 -9.02 -6.58 8.58
CA VAL A 82 -7.82 -6.07 9.25
C VAL A 82 -6.66 -7.07 9.22
N VAL A 83 -6.93 -8.34 9.57
CA VAL A 83 -5.91 -9.38 9.63
C VAL A 83 -5.33 -9.67 8.25
N HIS A 84 -6.17 -9.82 7.23
CA HIS A 84 -5.69 -10.05 5.86
C HIS A 84 -4.93 -8.85 5.30
N LYS A 85 -5.30 -7.62 5.66
CA LYS A 85 -4.56 -6.42 5.26
C LYS A 85 -3.14 -6.42 5.86
N ALA A 86 -3.02 -6.79 7.13
CA ALA A 86 -1.72 -6.91 7.79
C ALA A 86 -0.87 -8.04 7.18
N LEU A 87 -1.47 -9.20 6.91
CA LEU A 87 -0.79 -10.32 6.23
C LEU A 87 -0.29 -9.91 4.84
N ALA A 88 -1.16 -9.27 4.02
CA ALA A 88 -0.81 -8.81 2.69
C ALA A 88 0.31 -7.75 2.70
N GLY A 89 0.28 -6.84 3.69
CA GLY A 89 1.35 -5.85 3.86
C GLY A 89 2.71 -6.49 4.12
N ILE A 90 2.76 -7.49 4.99
CA ILE A 90 3.99 -8.24 5.27
C ILE A 90 4.42 -9.02 4.02
N ASP A 91 3.53 -9.76 3.40
CA ASP A 91 3.80 -10.58 2.22
C ASP A 91 4.38 -9.74 1.08
N ASN A 92 3.81 -8.57 0.79
CA ASN A 92 4.32 -7.64 -0.20
C ASN A 92 5.75 -7.16 0.11
N CYS A 93 6.06 -6.84 1.38
CA CYS A 93 7.42 -6.49 1.78
C CYS A 93 8.41 -7.64 1.55
N LEU A 94 8.02 -8.87 1.89
CA LEU A 94 8.87 -10.04 1.71
C LEU A 94 9.08 -10.39 0.24
N LEU A 95 8.05 -10.22 -0.60
CA LEU A 95 8.13 -10.34 -2.06
C LEU A 95 9.10 -9.30 -2.64
N ASP A 96 9.00 -8.04 -2.21
CA ASP A 96 9.89 -6.96 -2.63
C ASP A 96 11.35 -7.27 -2.26
N ILE A 97 11.63 -7.68 -1.01
CA ILE A 97 12.96 -8.10 -0.57
C ILE A 97 13.47 -9.28 -1.39
N THR A 98 12.61 -10.26 -1.65
CA THR A 98 12.97 -11.45 -2.44
C THR A 98 13.37 -11.06 -3.86
N ALA A 99 12.60 -10.22 -4.53
CA ALA A 99 12.89 -9.73 -5.86
C ALA A 99 14.22 -8.95 -5.91
N GLN A 100 14.43 -8.03 -4.97
CA GLN A 100 15.70 -7.30 -4.82
C GLN A 100 16.89 -8.25 -4.59
N SER A 101 16.71 -9.32 -3.81
CA SER A 101 17.78 -10.29 -3.54
C SER A 101 18.21 -11.09 -4.77
N PHE A 102 17.38 -11.15 -5.81
CA PHE A 102 17.67 -11.76 -7.11
C PHE A 102 18.00 -10.72 -8.20
N ASP A 103 18.02 -9.43 -7.84
CA ASP A 103 18.21 -8.32 -8.77
C ASP A 103 17.19 -8.32 -9.92
N VAL A 104 15.92 -8.61 -9.60
CA VAL A 104 14.82 -8.62 -10.55
C VAL A 104 13.63 -7.82 -10.00
N PRO A 105 12.76 -7.28 -10.87
CA PRO A 105 11.50 -6.68 -10.41
C PRO A 105 10.52 -7.76 -9.94
N VAL A 106 9.59 -7.38 -9.02
CA VAL A 106 8.62 -8.31 -8.44
C VAL A 106 7.81 -9.08 -9.50
N TYR A 107 7.43 -8.44 -10.61
CA TYR A 107 6.69 -9.12 -11.66
C TYR A 107 7.43 -10.31 -12.29
N ALA A 108 8.77 -10.30 -12.25
CA ALA A 108 9.57 -11.41 -12.78
C ALA A 108 9.43 -12.68 -11.93
N LEU A 109 9.17 -12.54 -10.62
CA LEU A 109 8.81 -13.65 -9.73
C LEU A 109 7.43 -14.23 -10.06
N LEU A 110 6.58 -13.46 -10.74
CA LEU A 110 5.19 -13.80 -11.09
C LEU A 110 5.02 -14.14 -12.57
N ASN A 111 6.05 -14.70 -13.21
CA ASN A 111 6.09 -15.12 -14.63
C ASN A 111 6.13 -13.97 -15.65
N GLY A 112 6.57 -12.77 -15.23
CA GLY A 112 6.82 -11.62 -16.12
C GLY A 112 5.61 -10.72 -16.35
N PRO A 113 5.80 -9.62 -17.12
CA PRO A 113 4.75 -8.64 -17.34
C PRO A 113 3.68 -9.17 -18.30
N SER A 114 2.42 -8.96 -17.96
CA SER A 114 1.30 -9.22 -18.87
C SER A 114 1.05 -8.07 -19.87
N ARG A 115 1.65 -6.89 -19.60
CA ARG A 115 1.58 -5.68 -20.42
C ARG A 115 2.69 -4.73 -20.04
N ASP A 116 3.11 -3.87 -20.98
CA ASP A 116 4.17 -2.88 -20.76
C ASP A 116 3.62 -1.52 -20.30
N THR A 117 2.33 -1.29 -20.52
CA THR A 117 1.66 -0.04 -20.18
C THR A 117 0.32 -0.29 -19.50
N VAL A 118 -0.05 0.60 -18.58
CA VAL A 118 -1.34 0.60 -17.89
C VAL A 118 -1.96 1.98 -17.99
N ASP A 119 -3.20 2.05 -18.49
CA ASP A 119 -3.96 3.29 -18.49
C ASP A 119 -4.34 3.70 -17.06
N LEU A 120 -4.12 4.97 -16.73
CA LEU A 120 -4.47 5.53 -15.44
C LEU A 120 -5.76 6.34 -15.53
N TYR A 121 -6.53 6.33 -14.47
CA TYR A 121 -7.63 7.26 -14.25
C TYR A 121 -7.39 8.10 -13.00
N TRP A 122 -7.91 9.33 -12.98
CA TRP A 122 -7.84 10.18 -11.80
C TRP A 122 -8.95 9.80 -10.81
N SER A 123 -8.58 9.07 -9.76
CA SER A 123 -9.51 8.68 -8.71
C SER A 123 -9.87 9.87 -7.83
N HIS A 124 -11.17 10.04 -7.57
CA HIS A 124 -11.68 11.06 -6.65
C HIS A 124 -11.34 12.51 -6.99
N CYS A 125 -11.05 12.85 -8.26
CA CYS A 125 -10.67 14.22 -8.67
C CYS A 125 -11.69 15.29 -8.26
N ALA A 126 -12.99 15.00 -8.39
CA ALA A 126 -14.06 15.91 -7.97
C ALA A 126 -14.47 15.70 -6.51
N THR A 127 -14.63 14.44 -6.05
CA THR A 127 -15.12 14.13 -4.69
C THR A 127 -14.18 14.61 -3.61
N THR A 128 -12.86 14.55 -3.83
CA THR A 128 -11.88 15.11 -2.90
C THR A 128 -12.01 16.62 -2.80
N ARG A 129 -12.19 17.32 -3.91
CA ARG A 129 -12.39 18.79 -3.91
C ARG A 129 -13.72 19.20 -3.27
N VAL A 130 -14.76 18.37 -3.38
CA VAL A 130 -16.04 18.64 -2.72
C VAL A 130 -15.95 18.47 -1.20
N ARG A 131 -15.22 17.46 -0.72
CA ARG A 131 -15.20 17.07 0.69
C ARG A 131 -14.04 17.67 1.47
N HIS A 132 -12.90 17.89 0.82
CA HIS A 132 -11.61 18.23 1.44
C HIS A 132 -10.92 19.39 0.71
N ALA A 133 -11.70 20.35 0.19
CA ALA A 133 -11.19 21.48 -0.60
C ALA A 133 -10.05 22.24 0.10
N ALA A 134 -10.26 22.58 1.37
CA ALA A 134 -9.28 23.34 2.16
C ALA A 134 -7.99 22.55 2.36
N GLU A 135 -8.10 21.25 2.68
CA GLU A 135 -6.96 20.38 2.97
C GLU A 135 -6.11 20.11 1.72
N VAL A 136 -6.70 20.17 0.52
CA VAL A 136 -5.99 20.00 -0.75
C VAL A 136 -5.66 21.33 -1.45
N GLY A 137 -5.92 22.47 -0.79
CA GLY A 137 -5.63 23.79 -1.32
C GLY A 137 -6.43 24.16 -2.58
N GLN A 138 -7.64 23.64 -2.71
CA GLN A 138 -8.51 23.84 -3.87
C GLN A 138 -9.80 24.57 -3.50
N THR A 139 -10.42 25.23 -4.50
CA THR A 139 -11.76 25.78 -4.33
C THR A 139 -12.80 24.67 -4.42
N ARG A 140 -13.76 24.67 -3.49
CA ARG A 140 -14.87 23.70 -3.53
C ARG A 140 -15.76 23.98 -4.74
N PRO A 141 -15.97 23.00 -5.63
CA PRO A 141 -16.88 23.16 -6.77
C PRO A 141 -18.33 23.21 -6.28
N THR A 142 -19.11 24.16 -6.82
CA THR A 142 -20.52 24.41 -6.45
C THR A 142 -21.44 24.50 -7.66
N ALA A 143 -20.93 24.87 -8.83
CA ALA A 143 -21.68 25.03 -10.08
C ALA A 143 -21.27 23.96 -11.11
N LEU A 144 -22.13 23.72 -12.10
CA LEU A 144 -21.83 22.79 -13.21
C LEU A 144 -20.55 23.19 -13.96
N THR A 145 -20.34 24.49 -14.16
CA THR A 145 -19.14 25.04 -14.81
C THR A 145 -17.84 24.68 -14.08
N ASP A 146 -17.90 24.51 -12.76
CA ASP A 146 -16.73 24.07 -11.97
C ASP A 146 -16.38 22.60 -12.30
N PHE A 147 -17.41 21.76 -12.46
CA PHE A 147 -17.20 20.35 -12.84
C PHE A 147 -16.77 20.20 -14.30
N GLU A 148 -17.26 21.06 -15.21
CA GLU A 148 -16.76 21.14 -16.59
C GLU A 148 -15.27 21.48 -16.60
N SER A 149 -14.86 22.45 -15.78
CA SER A 149 -13.45 22.83 -15.63
C SER A 149 -12.59 21.70 -15.10
N ILE A 150 -13.10 20.92 -14.11
CA ILE A 150 -12.41 19.72 -13.60
C ILE A 150 -12.30 18.66 -14.69
N GLY A 151 -13.35 18.43 -15.48
CA GLY A 151 -13.31 17.49 -16.61
C GLY A 151 -12.26 17.87 -17.65
N LYS A 152 -12.16 19.17 -17.96
CA LYS A 152 -11.12 19.68 -18.85
C LYS A 152 -9.71 19.47 -18.27
N GLU A 153 -9.51 19.77 -16.99
CA GLU A 153 -8.23 19.53 -16.31
C GLU A 153 -7.81 18.05 -16.37
N VAL A 154 -8.75 17.11 -16.16
CA VAL A 154 -8.49 15.68 -16.31
C VAL A 154 -7.98 15.35 -17.70
N SER A 155 -8.63 15.88 -18.73
CA SER A 155 -8.25 15.69 -20.14
C SER A 155 -6.87 16.31 -20.44
N ASP A 156 -6.66 17.55 -20.00
CA ASP A 156 -5.43 18.31 -20.27
C ASP A 156 -4.20 17.69 -19.58
N THR A 157 -4.41 17.01 -18.46
CA THR A 157 -3.36 16.26 -17.73
C THR A 157 -3.08 14.86 -18.29
N GLY A 158 -3.80 14.44 -19.32
CA GLY A 158 -3.58 13.19 -20.03
C GLY A 158 -4.24 11.96 -19.41
N TYR A 159 -5.06 12.12 -18.38
CA TYR A 159 -5.86 11.00 -17.87
C TYR A 159 -6.98 10.66 -18.85
N ARG A 160 -7.18 9.37 -19.10
CA ARG A 160 -8.24 8.90 -20.01
C ARG A 160 -9.59 8.74 -19.32
N ALA A 161 -9.62 8.72 -18.01
CA ALA A 161 -10.84 8.58 -17.22
C ALA A 161 -10.70 9.26 -15.86
N ALA A 162 -11.84 9.55 -15.24
CA ALA A 162 -11.93 10.06 -13.87
C ALA A 162 -13.02 9.31 -13.10
N LYS A 163 -12.90 9.30 -11.77
CA LYS A 163 -13.83 8.65 -10.85
C LYS A 163 -14.27 9.64 -9.75
#